data_50c89b606c6958e682a04e804b1e1ac4
#
_entry.id   50c89b606c6958e682a04e804b1e1ac4
#
_cell.length_a   1.000
_cell.length_b   1.000
_cell.length_c   1.000
_cell.angle_alpha   90.00
_cell.angle_beta   90.00
_cell.angle_gamma   90.00
#
_symmetry.space_group_name_H-M   'P 1'
#
loop_
_entity.id
_entity.type
_entity.pdbx_description
1 polymer ?
#
loop_
_entity_poly.entity_id
_entity_poly.type
_entity_poly.pdbx_seq_one_letter_code
_entity_poly.pdbx_strand_id
1 'polypeptide(L)'
;MKQQLKALMGEGARRRLRRLGRLRWITKAGVLRRHEVRLRTSPATWLRYVLLDPEVDTFTYRLDNVDELVAVLAAQTGLPAAQLAAHAREVETDEELTRGLARRTRRRLDVKRRLHPVGHHLAAWVLVRARRPALVVEAGVLDGLASLVVLRALERNAQEGAPGRLVSLDVMPGAGSLVAPHLRERWTLHVADSRTGIPAAVGEERVDLFVSDSLPDSAHVRAELDAVLARAAPTLDVIQVWGQLDALHDVGRELGVPVTVFRERPRGHFYPGNRIALARLRDDGRSAP
;
A
#
# COMPACT_ATOMS: atom_id res chain seq x y z
N MET A 1 -7.65 -7.18 28.30
CA MET A 1 -8.67 -8.22 28.05
C MET A 1 -9.05 -8.37 26.56
N LYS A 2 -9.42 -7.32 25.78
CA LYS A 2 -9.76 -7.46 24.34
C LYS A 2 -8.58 -7.84 23.43
N GLN A 3 -7.36 -7.39 23.71
CA GLN A 3 -6.17 -7.77 22.93
C GLN A 3 -5.73 -9.22 23.19
N GLN A 4 -5.87 -9.69 24.43
CA GLN A 4 -5.56 -11.09 24.78
C GLN A 4 -6.55 -12.09 24.20
N LEU A 5 -7.85 -11.74 24.12
CA LEU A 5 -8.84 -12.57 23.41
C LEU A 5 -8.58 -12.62 21.90
N LYS A 6 -8.05 -11.53 21.29
CA LYS A 6 -7.66 -11.54 19.88
C LYS A 6 -6.44 -12.42 19.59
N ALA A 7 -5.51 -12.54 20.55
CA ALA A 7 -4.34 -13.40 20.42
C ALA A 7 -4.68 -14.89 20.49
N LEU A 8 -5.71 -15.24 21.27
CA LEU A 8 -6.16 -16.63 21.47
C LEU A 8 -7.04 -17.20 20.34
N MET A 9 -7.59 -16.34 19.50
CA MET A 9 -8.41 -16.79 18.37
C MET A 9 -7.56 -16.91 17.12
N GLY A 10 -7.34 -18.14 16.63
CA GLY A 10 -6.70 -18.39 15.35
C GLY A 10 -7.41 -17.66 14.19
N GLU A 11 -6.67 -17.30 13.15
CA GLU A 11 -7.18 -16.50 12.01
C GLU A 11 -8.41 -17.09 11.33
N GLY A 12 -8.51 -18.41 11.25
CA GLY A 12 -9.68 -19.11 10.72
C GLY A 12 -10.95 -18.85 11.53
N ALA A 13 -10.84 -18.76 12.84
CA ALA A 13 -11.93 -18.42 13.74
C ALA A 13 -12.32 -16.95 13.61
N ARG A 14 -11.35 -16.04 13.46
CA ARG A 14 -11.62 -14.61 13.19
C ARG A 14 -12.30 -14.40 11.85
N ARG A 15 -11.90 -15.12 10.79
CA ARG A 15 -12.57 -15.07 9.47
C ARG A 15 -13.99 -15.63 9.52
N ARG A 16 -14.24 -16.73 10.27
CA ARG A 16 -15.59 -17.29 10.47
C ARG A 16 -16.49 -16.33 11.26
N LEU A 17 -15.98 -15.69 12.30
CA LEU A 17 -16.71 -14.71 13.09
C LEU A 17 -17.04 -13.43 12.30
N ARG A 18 -16.13 -12.96 11.42
CA ARG A 18 -16.42 -11.85 10.48
C ARG A 18 -17.52 -12.19 9.47
N ARG A 19 -17.75 -13.50 9.18
CA ARG A 19 -18.82 -13.97 8.27
C ARG A 19 -20.21 -13.95 8.89
N LEU A 20 -20.32 -13.93 10.22
CA LEU A 20 -21.61 -13.86 10.91
C LEU A 20 -22.13 -12.42 10.87
N GLY A 21 -23.24 -12.19 10.18
CA GLY A 21 -23.79 -10.85 9.89
C GLY A 21 -23.91 -9.91 11.10
N ARG A 22 -24.23 -10.44 12.30
CA ARG A 22 -24.30 -9.67 13.55
C ARG A 22 -22.95 -9.07 13.98
N LEU A 23 -21.84 -9.71 13.65
CA LEU A 23 -20.49 -9.23 13.98
C LEU A 23 -19.99 -8.16 13.02
N ARG A 24 -20.50 -8.09 11.79
CA ARG A 24 -20.19 -7.00 10.85
C ARG A 24 -20.51 -5.63 11.45
N TRP A 25 -21.65 -5.50 12.11
CA TRP A 25 -22.08 -4.25 12.74
C TRP A 25 -21.12 -3.79 13.86
N ILE A 26 -20.71 -4.73 14.70
CA ILE A 26 -19.77 -4.48 15.79
C ILE A 26 -18.42 -4.11 15.24
N THR A 27 -17.96 -4.78 14.19
CA THR A 27 -16.68 -4.48 13.53
C THR A 27 -16.73 -3.12 12.87
N LYS A 28 -17.79 -2.79 12.13
CA LYS A 28 -17.97 -1.48 11.49
C LYS A 28 -18.04 -0.34 12.51
N ALA A 29 -18.76 -0.52 13.59
CA ALA A 29 -18.79 0.46 14.69
C ALA A 29 -17.39 0.65 15.31
N GLY A 30 -16.63 -0.44 15.46
CA GLY A 30 -15.24 -0.38 15.91
C GLY A 30 -14.31 0.32 14.93
N VAL A 31 -14.49 0.12 13.64
CA VAL A 31 -13.76 0.82 12.56
C VAL A 31 -14.07 2.30 12.58
N LEU A 32 -15.34 2.68 12.60
CA LEU A 32 -15.77 4.08 12.68
C LEU A 32 -15.18 4.80 13.91
N ARG A 33 -15.13 4.11 15.06
CA ARG A 33 -14.53 4.64 16.29
C ARG A 33 -13.01 4.78 16.19
N ARG A 34 -12.31 3.83 15.55
CA ARG A 34 -10.85 3.80 15.43
C ARG A 34 -10.33 4.91 14.52
N HIS A 35 -11.02 5.17 13.42
CA HIS A 35 -10.61 6.15 12.43
C HIS A 35 -11.13 7.55 12.72
N GLU A 36 -11.63 7.79 13.94
CA GLU A 36 -12.20 9.10 14.32
C GLU A 36 -13.04 9.70 13.19
N VAL A 37 -13.88 8.88 12.56
CA VAL A 37 -14.81 9.37 11.53
C VAL A 37 -15.77 10.32 12.24
N ARG A 38 -15.23 11.48 12.59
CA ARG A 38 -16.04 12.62 13.02
C ARG A 38 -17.01 12.88 11.88
N LEU A 39 -18.25 13.05 12.25
CA LEU A 39 -19.45 13.35 11.48
C LEU A 39 -19.31 14.49 10.42
N ARG A 40 -18.19 14.60 9.72
CA ARG A 40 -18.03 15.45 8.55
C ARG A 40 -18.69 14.86 7.29
N THR A 41 -19.00 13.57 7.31
CA THR A 41 -19.80 12.92 6.28
C THR A 41 -21.27 13.01 6.65
N SER A 42 -22.13 13.19 5.65
CA SER A 42 -23.57 13.27 5.89
C SER A 42 -24.06 12.02 6.63
N PRO A 43 -25.04 12.13 7.55
CA PRO A 43 -25.64 10.99 8.23
C PRO A 43 -26.11 9.90 7.28
N ALA A 44 -26.57 10.27 6.08
CA ALA A 44 -26.98 9.34 5.02
C ALA A 44 -25.79 8.48 4.50
N THR A 45 -24.62 9.07 4.32
CA THR A 45 -23.40 8.33 3.90
C THR A 45 -22.96 7.34 4.97
N TRP A 46 -23.02 7.75 6.24
CA TRP A 46 -22.73 6.88 7.38
C TRP A 46 -23.71 5.71 7.46
N LEU A 47 -25.02 5.99 7.36
CA LEU A 47 -26.06 4.98 7.40
C LEU A 47 -25.90 3.98 6.23
N ARG A 48 -25.62 4.48 5.03
CA ARG A 48 -25.34 3.66 3.86
C ARG A 48 -24.15 2.73 4.08
N TYR A 49 -23.03 3.22 4.63
CA TYR A 49 -21.89 2.39 4.96
C TYR A 49 -22.24 1.29 5.94
N VAL A 50 -22.88 1.65 7.04
CA VAL A 50 -23.22 0.70 8.09
C VAL A 50 -24.19 -0.36 7.58
N LEU A 51 -25.23 0.03 6.83
CA LEU A 51 -26.30 -0.87 6.40
C LEU A 51 -26.00 -1.65 5.12
N LEU A 52 -25.45 -0.98 4.13
CA LEU A 52 -25.46 -1.49 2.75
C LEU A 52 -24.06 -1.85 2.23
N ASP A 53 -23.01 -1.21 2.75
CA ASP A 53 -21.66 -1.43 2.24
C ASP A 53 -21.08 -2.77 2.73
N PRO A 54 -20.58 -3.64 1.87
CA PRO A 54 -19.92 -4.88 2.26
C PRO A 54 -18.52 -4.65 2.86
N GLU A 55 -17.90 -3.49 2.68
CA GLU A 55 -16.58 -3.18 3.24
C GLU A 55 -16.61 -3.17 4.77
N VAL A 56 -15.55 -3.74 5.35
CA VAL A 56 -15.39 -3.77 6.81
C VAL A 56 -14.08 -3.12 7.23
N ASP A 57 -12.95 -3.55 6.67
CA ASP A 57 -11.60 -3.11 7.05
C ASP A 57 -10.78 -2.61 5.84
N THR A 58 -11.11 -3.05 4.64
CA THR A 58 -10.41 -2.67 3.40
C THR A 58 -11.21 -1.60 2.69
N PHE A 59 -10.76 -0.35 2.81
CA PHE A 59 -11.42 0.76 2.14
C PHE A 59 -10.80 0.97 0.77
N THR A 60 -11.66 0.89 -0.24
CA THR A 60 -11.28 1.23 -1.61
C THR A 60 -12.28 2.23 -2.17
N TYR A 61 -11.76 3.25 -2.84
CA TYR A 61 -12.52 4.35 -3.40
C TYR A 61 -11.80 4.94 -4.60
N ARG A 62 -12.52 5.65 -5.44
CA ARG A 62 -11.90 6.50 -6.45
C ARG A 62 -11.44 7.80 -5.81
N LEU A 63 -10.36 8.35 -6.31
CA LEU A 63 -9.87 9.67 -5.89
C LEU A 63 -10.46 10.77 -6.77
N ASP A 64 -10.75 11.91 -6.14
CA ASP A 64 -11.10 13.15 -6.84
C ASP A 64 -9.87 13.98 -7.23
N ASN A 65 -8.70 13.65 -6.68
CA ASN A 65 -7.48 14.44 -6.83
C ASN A 65 -6.30 13.66 -7.39
N VAL A 66 -6.55 12.82 -8.39
CA VAL A 66 -5.47 12.07 -9.09
C VAL A 66 -4.47 13.03 -9.72
N ASP A 67 -4.93 14.16 -10.27
CA ASP A 67 -4.04 15.14 -10.90
C ASP A 67 -3.07 15.77 -9.90
N GLU A 68 -3.48 15.98 -8.65
CA GLU A 68 -2.59 16.44 -7.58
C GLU A 68 -1.52 15.37 -7.26
N LEU A 69 -1.89 14.10 -7.20
CA LEU A 69 -0.94 13.00 -7.01
C LEU A 69 0.08 12.97 -8.16
N VAL A 70 -0.38 13.10 -9.39
CA VAL A 70 0.49 13.16 -10.57
C VAL A 70 1.45 14.34 -10.49
N ALA A 71 0.98 15.52 -10.07
CA ALA A 71 1.81 16.70 -9.92
C ALA A 71 2.89 16.50 -8.84
N VAL A 72 2.52 15.90 -7.70
CA VAL A 72 3.47 15.53 -6.62
C VAL A 72 4.52 14.56 -7.13
N LEU A 73 4.13 13.51 -7.83
CA LEU A 73 5.05 12.54 -8.40
C LEU A 73 5.96 13.17 -9.47
N ALA A 74 5.44 14.07 -10.29
CA ALA A 74 6.24 14.80 -11.29
C ALA A 74 7.32 15.67 -10.62
N ALA A 75 6.94 16.42 -9.58
CA ALA A 75 7.88 17.24 -8.83
C ALA A 75 8.99 16.38 -8.16
N GLN A 76 8.61 15.23 -7.58
CA GLN A 76 9.54 14.32 -6.92
C GLN A 76 10.49 13.62 -7.91
N THR A 77 9.97 13.19 -9.04
CA THR A 77 10.70 12.34 -9.97
C THR A 77 11.44 13.13 -11.06
N GLY A 78 11.02 14.36 -11.31
CA GLY A 78 11.49 15.16 -12.45
C GLY A 78 10.96 14.65 -13.80
N LEU A 79 10.01 13.71 -13.79
CA LEU A 79 9.41 13.16 -15.03
C LEU A 79 8.23 14.01 -15.50
N PRO A 80 7.94 14.01 -16.81
CA PRO A 80 6.82 14.78 -17.37
C PRO A 80 5.48 14.34 -16.76
N ALA A 81 4.69 15.28 -16.25
CA ALA A 81 3.38 15.01 -15.67
C ALA A 81 2.44 14.28 -16.65
N ALA A 82 2.52 14.58 -17.94
CA ALA A 82 1.73 13.91 -18.98
C ALA A 82 2.03 12.40 -19.07
N GLN A 83 3.31 12.02 -18.94
CA GLN A 83 3.72 10.61 -18.90
C GLN A 83 3.16 9.92 -17.67
N LEU A 84 3.30 10.52 -16.48
CA LEU A 84 2.81 9.96 -15.23
C LEU A 84 1.28 9.86 -15.22
N ALA A 85 0.58 10.84 -15.78
CA ALA A 85 -0.87 10.80 -15.98
C ALA A 85 -1.31 9.67 -16.92
N ALA A 86 -0.52 9.40 -17.97
CA ALA A 86 -0.79 8.25 -18.86
C ALA A 86 -0.69 6.94 -18.07
N HIS A 87 0.37 6.75 -17.27
CA HIS A 87 0.49 5.57 -16.42
C HIS A 87 -0.64 5.47 -15.37
N ALA A 88 -1.08 6.58 -14.78
CA ALA A 88 -2.20 6.57 -13.84
C ALA A 88 -3.51 6.07 -14.50
N ARG A 89 -3.76 6.42 -15.77
CA ARG A 89 -4.93 5.95 -16.53
C ARG A 89 -4.87 4.46 -16.90
N GLU A 90 -3.67 3.87 -17.03
CA GLU A 90 -3.53 2.44 -17.33
C GLU A 90 -4.24 1.55 -16.28
N VAL A 91 -4.24 1.97 -15.02
CA VAL A 91 -4.89 1.22 -13.91
C VAL A 91 -6.37 1.01 -14.15
N GLU A 92 -7.07 1.99 -14.72
CA GLU A 92 -8.51 1.92 -14.94
C GLU A 92 -8.88 0.93 -16.04
N THR A 93 -7.97 0.70 -16.98
CA THR A 93 -8.15 -0.20 -18.13
C THR A 93 -7.49 -1.56 -17.93
N ASP A 94 -6.74 -1.76 -16.85
CA ASP A 94 -6.08 -3.04 -16.58
C ASP A 94 -7.08 -4.12 -16.21
N GLU A 95 -7.16 -5.19 -17.03
CA GLU A 95 -8.15 -6.25 -16.86
C GLU A 95 -7.93 -7.05 -15.58
N GLU A 96 -6.68 -7.24 -15.16
CA GLU A 96 -6.37 -7.99 -13.94
C GLU A 96 -6.78 -7.22 -12.69
N LEU A 97 -6.54 -5.92 -12.64
CA LEU A 97 -6.93 -5.04 -11.54
C LEU A 97 -8.44 -4.79 -11.49
N THR A 98 -9.15 -4.96 -12.60
CA THR A 98 -10.59 -4.74 -12.69
C THR A 98 -11.35 -6.05 -12.63
N ARG A 99 -11.41 -6.80 -13.75
CA ARG A 99 -12.17 -8.04 -13.89
C ARG A 99 -11.57 -9.20 -13.10
N GLY A 100 -10.23 -9.34 -13.09
CA GLY A 100 -9.52 -10.38 -12.38
C GLY A 100 -9.75 -10.29 -10.88
N LEU A 101 -9.55 -9.11 -10.33
CA LEU A 101 -9.78 -8.83 -8.91
C LEU A 101 -11.26 -9.03 -8.53
N ALA A 102 -12.20 -8.56 -9.36
CA ALA A 102 -13.62 -8.77 -9.14
C ALA A 102 -14.02 -10.27 -9.12
N ARG A 103 -13.40 -11.10 -9.99
CA ARG A 103 -13.60 -12.56 -9.96
C ARG A 103 -13.08 -13.18 -8.67
N ARG A 104 -11.87 -12.82 -8.21
CA ARG A 104 -11.27 -13.36 -6.98
C ARG A 104 -12.02 -12.95 -5.72
N THR A 105 -12.61 -11.76 -5.70
CA THR A 105 -13.36 -11.24 -4.55
C THR A 105 -14.85 -11.60 -4.58
N ARG A 106 -15.37 -12.21 -5.65
CA ARG A 106 -16.82 -12.50 -5.82
C ARG A 106 -17.44 -13.26 -4.65
N ARG A 107 -16.70 -14.17 -4.01
CA ARG A 107 -17.15 -14.98 -2.88
C ARG A 107 -16.77 -14.42 -1.51
N ARG A 108 -16.08 -13.28 -1.49
CA ARG A 108 -15.70 -12.62 -0.24
C ARG A 108 -16.84 -11.68 0.20
N LEU A 109 -17.20 -11.78 1.48
CA LEU A 109 -18.24 -10.95 2.09
C LEU A 109 -17.67 -9.72 2.81
N ASP A 110 -16.35 -9.67 2.97
CA ASP A 110 -15.62 -8.67 3.73
C ASP A 110 -14.96 -7.59 2.85
N VAL A 111 -15.08 -7.72 1.52
CA VAL A 111 -14.55 -6.75 0.56
C VAL A 111 -15.60 -6.34 -0.46
N LYS A 112 -15.47 -5.15 -1.03
CA LYS A 112 -16.29 -4.72 -2.17
C LYS A 112 -16.04 -5.59 -3.39
N ARG A 113 -17.09 -5.82 -4.18
CA ARG A 113 -16.97 -6.53 -5.46
C ARG A 113 -16.14 -5.78 -6.50
N ARG A 114 -15.96 -4.48 -6.32
CA ARG A 114 -15.13 -3.62 -7.16
C ARG A 114 -14.16 -2.89 -6.26
N LEU A 115 -12.99 -3.45 -6.07
CA LEU A 115 -11.87 -2.78 -5.43
C LEU A 115 -11.29 -1.75 -6.42
N HIS A 116 -10.86 -0.62 -5.88
CA HIS A 116 -10.17 0.41 -6.65
C HIS A 116 -8.80 0.67 -6.01
N PRO A 117 -7.74 0.80 -6.79
CA PRO A 117 -6.47 1.31 -6.28
C PRO A 117 -6.68 2.70 -5.65
N VAL A 118 -6.25 2.84 -4.40
CA VAL A 118 -6.23 4.13 -3.67
C VAL A 118 -4.87 4.81 -3.84
N GLY A 119 -4.66 5.97 -3.23
CA GLY A 119 -3.52 6.83 -3.51
C GLY A 119 -2.15 6.15 -3.50
N HIS A 120 -1.83 5.37 -2.45
CA HIS A 120 -0.55 4.66 -2.38
C HIS A 120 -0.43 3.55 -3.45
N HIS A 121 -1.51 2.83 -3.77
CA HIS A 121 -1.52 1.86 -4.85
C HIS A 121 -1.26 2.55 -6.19
N LEU A 122 -1.92 3.69 -6.43
CA LEU A 122 -1.75 4.45 -7.67
C LEU A 122 -0.36 5.06 -7.76
N ALA A 123 0.18 5.59 -6.66
CA ALA A 123 1.56 6.08 -6.60
C ALA A 123 2.57 4.96 -6.91
N ALA A 124 2.40 3.78 -6.29
CA ALA A 124 3.26 2.62 -6.56
C ALA A 124 3.18 2.18 -8.03
N TRP A 125 1.96 2.06 -8.59
CA TRP A 125 1.80 1.76 -10.01
C TRP A 125 2.57 2.75 -10.89
N VAL A 126 2.32 4.05 -10.71
CA VAL A 126 2.94 5.10 -11.54
C VAL A 126 4.45 5.08 -11.43
N LEU A 127 5.00 4.95 -10.21
CA LEU A 127 6.45 4.87 -10.00
C LEU A 127 7.04 3.62 -10.64
N VAL A 128 6.44 2.45 -10.44
CA VAL A 128 6.91 1.20 -11.06
C VAL A 128 6.90 1.30 -12.59
N ARG A 129 5.82 1.81 -13.18
CA ARG A 129 5.72 1.97 -14.64
C ARG A 129 6.74 2.97 -15.19
N ALA A 130 6.91 4.09 -14.50
CA ALA A 130 7.78 5.18 -14.96
C ALA A 130 9.26 4.91 -14.71
N ARG A 131 9.60 4.25 -13.60
CA ARG A 131 10.98 4.01 -13.15
C ARG A 131 11.55 2.67 -13.59
N ARG A 132 10.68 1.68 -13.84
CA ARG A 132 11.07 0.32 -14.23
C ARG A 132 12.05 -0.32 -13.23
N PRO A 133 11.72 -0.34 -11.93
CA PRO A 133 12.60 -0.85 -10.89
C PRO A 133 12.92 -2.34 -11.12
N ALA A 134 14.17 -2.74 -10.84
CA ALA A 134 14.56 -4.13 -10.79
C ALA A 134 14.06 -4.81 -9.51
N LEU A 135 14.14 -4.09 -8.39
CA LEU A 135 13.69 -4.59 -7.08
C LEU A 135 12.78 -3.58 -6.37
N VAL A 136 11.57 -4.05 -6.08
CA VAL A 136 10.62 -3.38 -5.18
C VAL A 136 10.56 -4.15 -3.86
N VAL A 137 10.59 -3.44 -2.74
CA VAL A 137 10.38 -4.02 -1.39
C VAL A 137 9.09 -3.44 -0.81
N GLU A 138 8.28 -4.31 -0.20
CA GLU A 138 7.02 -3.96 0.45
C GLU A 138 7.02 -4.49 1.88
N ALA A 139 6.76 -3.63 2.84
CA ALA A 139 6.51 -3.99 4.24
C ALA A 139 5.03 -3.83 4.56
N GLY A 140 4.39 -4.94 4.96
CA GLY A 140 2.93 -5.03 5.15
C GLY A 140 2.19 -5.41 3.87
N VAL A 141 1.55 -6.57 3.88
CA VAL A 141 0.90 -7.18 2.72
C VAL A 141 -0.61 -7.34 2.92
N LEU A 142 -1.01 -7.79 4.10
CA LEU A 142 -2.40 -8.09 4.44
C LEU A 142 -3.05 -9.01 3.38
N ASP A 143 -4.08 -8.55 2.70
CA ASP A 143 -4.75 -9.29 1.61
C ASP A 143 -3.96 -9.24 0.29
N GLY A 144 -2.95 -8.38 0.16
CA GLY A 144 -2.06 -8.26 -1.00
C GLY A 144 -2.64 -7.43 -2.15
N LEU A 145 -3.43 -6.41 -1.86
CA LEU A 145 -3.93 -5.50 -2.90
C LEU A 145 -2.79 -4.62 -3.45
N ALA A 146 -1.95 -4.08 -2.57
CA ALA A 146 -0.78 -3.31 -2.99
C ALA A 146 0.21 -4.19 -3.76
N SER A 147 0.52 -5.38 -3.22
CA SER A 147 1.36 -6.37 -3.91
C SER A 147 0.83 -6.71 -5.31
N LEU A 148 -0.49 -6.94 -5.47
CA LEU A 148 -1.11 -7.19 -6.77
C LEU A 148 -0.89 -6.04 -7.75
N VAL A 149 -1.07 -4.80 -7.30
CA VAL A 149 -0.90 -3.60 -8.12
C VAL A 149 0.55 -3.46 -8.58
N VAL A 150 1.51 -3.61 -7.67
CA VAL A 150 2.95 -3.55 -7.97
C VAL A 150 3.35 -4.65 -8.94
N LEU A 151 2.95 -5.90 -8.66
CA LEU A 151 3.28 -7.06 -9.49
C LEU A 151 2.72 -6.93 -10.91
N ARG A 152 1.51 -6.41 -11.03
CA ARG A 152 0.90 -6.18 -12.34
C ARG A 152 1.63 -5.09 -13.13
N ALA A 153 2.11 -4.03 -12.47
CA ALA A 153 2.93 -3.00 -13.10
C ALA A 153 4.31 -3.57 -13.52
N LEU A 154 4.94 -4.39 -12.68
CA LEU A 154 6.19 -5.08 -13.00
C LEU A 154 6.03 -6.06 -14.18
N GLU A 155 4.93 -6.77 -14.26
CA GLU A 155 4.64 -7.66 -15.38
C GLU A 155 4.53 -6.88 -16.70
N ARG A 156 3.85 -5.73 -16.70
CA ARG A 156 3.81 -4.86 -17.89
C ARG A 156 5.21 -4.37 -18.29
N ASN A 157 6.01 -3.96 -17.32
CA ASN A 157 7.39 -3.56 -17.60
C ASN A 157 8.21 -4.72 -18.18
N ALA A 158 8.03 -5.94 -17.67
CA ALA A 158 8.72 -7.10 -18.20
C ALA A 158 8.32 -7.43 -19.65
N GLN A 159 7.03 -7.26 -19.99
CA GLN A 159 6.55 -7.39 -21.37
C GLN A 159 7.16 -6.33 -22.30
N GLU A 160 7.59 -5.21 -21.75
CA GLU A 160 8.29 -4.13 -22.44
C GLU A 160 9.83 -4.20 -22.33
N GLY A 161 10.37 -5.36 -21.91
CA GLY A 161 11.81 -5.60 -21.84
C GLY A 161 12.52 -5.10 -20.59
N ALA A 162 11.78 -4.69 -19.55
CA ALA A 162 12.34 -4.25 -18.26
C ALA A 162 11.82 -5.12 -17.10
N PRO A 163 12.34 -6.35 -16.93
CA PRO A 163 11.89 -7.24 -15.86
C PRO A 163 12.29 -6.72 -14.48
N GLY A 164 11.37 -6.87 -13.53
CA GLY A 164 11.58 -6.58 -12.12
C GLY A 164 10.81 -7.55 -11.24
N ARG A 165 11.07 -7.53 -9.94
CA ARG A 165 10.45 -8.39 -8.95
C ARG A 165 10.03 -7.63 -7.68
N LEU A 166 9.13 -8.23 -6.92
CA LEU A 166 8.66 -7.74 -5.65
C LEU A 166 9.09 -8.69 -4.53
N VAL A 167 9.68 -8.14 -3.48
CA VAL A 167 9.93 -8.80 -2.21
C VAL A 167 9.03 -8.16 -1.17
N SER A 168 8.17 -8.95 -0.55
CA SER A 168 7.24 -8.47 0.48
C SER A 168 7.48 -9.16 1.80
N LEU A 169 7.30 -8.43 2.90
CA LEU A 169 7.38 -8.94 4.26
C LEU A 169 6.05 -8.70 4.98
N ASP A 170 5.55 -9.74 5.67
CA ASP A 170 4.38 -9.64 6.54
C ASP A 170 4.51 -10.67 7.66
N VAL A 171 4.06 -10.33 8.85
CA VAL A 171 4.05 -11.25 10.00
C VAL A 171 2.92 -12.28 9.94
N MET A 172 1.98 -12.12 9.00
CA MET A 172 0.81 -12.99 8.88
C MET A 172 1.04 -14.14 7.90
N PRO A 173 1.01 -15.40 8.34
CA PRO A 173 0.95 -16.54 7.44
C PRO A 173 -0.29 -16.47 6.54
N GLY A 174 -0.12 -16.55 5.24
CA GLY A 174 -1.22 -16.49 4.28
C GLY A 174 -1.62 -15.09 3.84
N ALA A 175 -0.78 -14.09 4.10
CA ALA A 175 -0.87 -12.79 3.44
C ALA A 175 -0.88 -12.92 1.91
N GLY A 176 -1.38 -11.91 1.19
CA GLY A 176 -1.34 -11.89 -0.27
C GLY A 176 -2.39 -12.76 -0.97
N SER A 177 -3.53 -13.01 -0.35
CA SER A 177 -4.61 -13.84 -0.92
C SER A 177 -5.23 -13.27 -2.22
N LEU A 178 -5.02 -11.99 -2.50
CA LEU A 178 -5.49 -11.31 -3.73
C LEU A 178 -4.48 -11.38 -4.87
N VAL A 179 -3.23 -11.78 -4.61
CA VAL A 179 -2.22 -11.93 -5.67
C VAL A 179 -2.59 -13.06 -6.60
N ALA A 180 -2.64 -12.76 -7.90
CA ALA A 180 -2.98 -13.72 -8.93
C ALA A 180 -1.88 -14.79 -9.06
N PRO A 181 -2.23 -16.07 -9.33
CA PRO A 181 -1.26 -17.15 -9.38
C PRO A 181 -0.11 -16.92 -10.40
N HIS A 182 -0.40 -16.40 -11.58
CA HIS A 182 0.59 -16.13 -12.63
C HIS A 182 1.58 -15.01 -12.28
N LEU A 183 1.25 -14.15 -11.34
CA LEU A 183 2.15 -13.07 -10.88
C LEU A 183 3.15 -13.54 -9.81
N ARG A 184 2.93 -14.73 -9.22
CA ARG A 184 3.73 -15.23 -8.09
C ARG A 184 5.16 -15.58 -8.46
N GLU A 185 5.47 -15.80 -9.70
CA GLU A 185 6.85 -16.04 -10.17
C GLU A 185 7.78 -14.83 -9.98
N ARG A 186 7.20 -13.61 -9.94
CA ARG A 186 7.90 -12.33 -9.69
C ARG A 186 7.78 -11.86 -8.25
N TRP A 187 7.25 -12.69 -7.35
CA TRP A 187 6.95 -12.34 -5.99
C TRP A 187 7.54 -13.29 -4.98
N THR A 188 8.29 -12.74 -4.04
CA THR A 188 8.75 -13.48 -2.87
C THR A 188 8.11 -12.87 -1.62
N LEU A 189 7.36 -13.70 -0.86
CA LEU A 189 6.77 -13.31 0.41
C LEU A 189 7.55 -13.95 1.55
N HIS A 190 8.11 -13.13 2.42
CA HIS A 190 8.73 -13.54 3.66
C HIS A 190 7.76 -13.35 4.82
N VAL A 191 7.47 -14.41 5.57
CA VAL A 191 6.67 -14.32 6.81
C VAL A 191 7.64 -13.97 7.94
N ALA A 192 7.86 -12.67 8.12
CA ALA A 192 8.84 -12.12 9.05
C ALA A 192 8.47 -10.71 9.48
N ASP A 193 9.06 -10.26 10.59
CA ASP A 193 9.04 -8.85 10.99
C ASP A 193 9.92 -8.04 10.02
N SER A 194 9.36 -7.01 9.40
CA SER A 194 10.03 -6.19 8.38
C SER A 194 11.28 -5.50 8.91
N ARG A 195 11.28 -5.04 10.16
CA ARG A 195 12.42 -4.35 10.79
C ARG A 195 13.71 -5.16 10.77
N THR A 196 13.61 -6.46 10.94
CA THR A 196 14.75 -7.40 11.03
C THR A 196 14.86 -8.29 9.79
N GLY A 197 13.76 -8.50 9.08
CA GLY A 197 13.68 -9.42 7.94
C GLY A 197 14.15 -8.81 6.62
N ILE A 198 14.04 -7.49 6.41
CA ILE A 198 14.41 -6.84 5.15
C ILE A 198 15.84 -7.17 4.71
N PRO A 199 16.90 -7.05 5.55
CA PRO A 199 18.26 -7.35 5.12
C PRO A 199 18.43 -8.79 4.61
N ALA A 200 17.81 -9.76 5.27
CA ALA A 200 17.87 -11.16 4.88
C ALA A 200 17.05 -11.44 3.61
N ALA A 201 15.91 -10.78 3.46
CA ALA A 201 15.01 -10.96 2.32
C ALA A 201 15.57 -10.37 1.02
N VAL A 202 16.34 -9.27 1.12
CA VAL A 202 16.95 -8.56 0.00
C VAL A 202 18.36 -9.08 -0.32
N GLY A 203 19.11 -9.55 0.69
CA GLY A 203 20.50 -9.97 0.52
C GLY A 203 21.39 -8.81 0.08
N GLU A 204 22.15 -9.00 -1.00
CA GLU A 204 23.06 -7.97 -1.54
C GLU A 204 22.44 -7.12 -2.67
N GLU A 205 21.17 -7.38 -3.01
CA GLU A 205 20.51 -6.63 -4.09
C GLU A 205 20.19 -5.20 -3.67
N ARG A 206 20.09 -4.31 -4.67
CA ARG A 206 19.79 -2.90 -4.46
C ARG A 206 18.30 -2.63 -4.62
N VAL A 207 17.71 -1.93 -3.67
CA VAL A 207 16.29 -1.58 -3.65
C VAL A 207 16.06 -0.28 -4.40
N ASP A 208 15.19 -0.31 -5.41
CA ASP A 208 14.83 0.85 -6.23
C ASP A 208 13.57 1.57 -5.71
N LEU A 209 12.63 0.81 -5.15
CA LEU A 209 11.37 1.33 -4.59
C LEU A 209 11.03 0.60 -3.30
N PHE A 210 10.71 1.36 -2.27
CA PHE A 210 10.22 0.85 -0.99
C PHE A 210 8.80 1.34 -0.70
N VAL A 211 7.92 0.42 -0.35
CA VAL A 211 6.54 0.70 0.11
C VAL A 211 6.39 0.24 1.56
N SER A 212 6.26 1.20 2.48
CA SER A 212 5.99 0.94 3.89
C SER A 212 4.50 1.10 4.17
N ASP A 213 3.80 -0.02 4.31
CA ASP A 213 2.37 -0.13 4.65
C ASP A 213 2.15 -1.09 5.82
N SER A 214 3.10 -1.14 6.73
CA SER A 214 3.13 -2.04 7.89
C SER A 214 2.47 -1.41 9.12
N LEU A 215 3.13 -1.47 10.27
CA LEU A 215 2.65 -0.88 11.52
C LEU A 215 2.84 0.65 11.50
N PRO A 216 1.78 1.46 11.76
CA PRO A 216 1.84 2.93 11.72
C PRO A 216 2.49 3.54 12.98
N ASP A 217 3.69 3.10 13.31
CA ASP A 217 4.50 3.53 14.44
C ASP A 217 5.83 4.09 13.93
N SER A 218 6.21 5.30 14.35
CA SER A 218 7.40 5.99 13.82
C SER A 218 8.69 5.22 14.05
N ALA A 219 8.87 4.58 15.20
CA ALA A 219 10.08 3.83 15.47
C ALA A 219 10.15 2.56 14.63
N HIS A 220 8.99 1.92 14.38
CA HIS A 220 8.89 0.77 13.49
C HIS A 220 9.27 1.15 12.06
N VAL A 221 8.64 2.19 11.52
CA VAL A 221 8.91 2.68 10.15
C VAL A 221 10.36 3.16 10.02
N ARG A 222 10.91 3.82 11.05
CA ARG A 222 12.32 4.23 11.04
C ARG A 222 13.24 3.03 10.91
N ALA A 223 13.02 1.96 11.65
CA ALA A 223 13.82 0.74 11.54
C ALA A 223 13.71 0.07 10.16
N GLU A 224 12.53 0.10 9.53
CA GLU A 224 12.35 -0.35 8.14
C GLU A 224 13.17 0.50 7.16
N LEU A 225 13.09 1.83 7.30
CA LEU A 225 13.84 2.77 6.46
C LEU A 225 15.34 2.57 6.60
N ASP A 226 15.85 2.45 7.82
CA ASP A 226 17.28 2.19 8.07
C ASP A 226 17.74 0.88 7.42
N ALA A 227 16.90 -0.18 7.52
CA ALA A 227 17.19 -1.47 6.90
C ALA A 227 17.21 -1.40 5.37
N VAL A 228 16.30 -0.64 4.76
CA VAL A 228 16.24 -0.46 3.30
C VAL A 228 17.37 0.46 2.80
N LEU A 229 17.67 1.52 3.53
CA LEU A 229 18.74 2.46 3.17
C LEU A 229 20.12 1.77 3.08
N ALA A 230 20.38 0.80 3.94
CA ALA A 230 21.61 -0.01 3.88
C ALA A 230 21.73 -0.81 2.56
N ARG A 231 20.65 -0.93 1.79
CA ARG A 231 20.59 -1.63 0.50
C ARG A 231 20.00 -0.75 -0.62
N ALA A 232 19.98 0.56 -0.43
CA ALA A 232 19.41 1.46 -1.42
C ALA A 232 20.19 1.41 -2.75
N ALA A 233 19.47 1.46 -3.87
CA ALA A 233 20.02 1.81 -5.15
C ALA A 233 20.52 3.29 -5.12
N PRO A 234 21.31 3.74 -6.08
CA PRO A 234 21.73 5.15 -6.14
C PRO A 234 20.57 6.15 -6.10
N THR A 235 19.39 5.69 -6.43
CA THR A 235 18.14 6.39 -6.24
C THR A 235 17.10 5.43 -5.70
N LEU A 236 16.56 5.71 -4.52
CA LEU A 236 15.50 4.95 -3.87
C LEU A 236 14.24 5.82 -3.80
N ASP A 237 13.17 5.41 -4.47
CA ASP A 237 11.86 6.00 -4.26
C ASP A 237 11.18 5.35 -3.04
N VAL A 238 10.56 6.15 -2.17
CA VAL A 238 9.89 5.67 -0.94
C VAL A 238 8.46 6.14 -0.92
N ILE A 239 7.55 5.22 -0.62
CA ILE A 239 6.14 5.48 -0.32
C ILE A 239 5.89 5.01 1.11
N GLN A 240 5.61 5.93 2.02
CA GLN A 240 5.16 5.62 3.37
C GLN A 240 3.66 5.85 3.47
N VAL A 241 2.93 4.82 3.89
CA VAL A 241 1.47 4.82 4.01
C VAL A 241 1.10 4.85 5.48
N TRP A 242 0.04 5.59 5.83
CA TRP A 242 -0.56 5.66 7.17
C TRP A 242 0.27 6.34 8.28
N GLY A 243 -0.42 6.62 9.37
CA GLY A 243 0.14 6.93 10.69
C GLY A 243 0.91 8.21 10.79
N GLN A 244 1.90 8.16 11.63
CA GLN A 244 2.86 9.24 11.85
C GLN A 244 3.89 9.19 10.73
N LEU A 245 3.88 10.20 9.85
CA LEU A 245 4.81 10.29 8.73
C LEU A 245 6.18 10.84 9.13
N ASP A 246 6.42 11.00 10.43
CA ASP A 246 7.59 11.66 11.00
C ASP A 246 8.88 10.91 10.65
N ALA A 247 8.86 9.58 10.63
CA ALA A 247 10.04 8.77 10.34
C ALA A 247 10.66 9.10 8.96
N LEU A 248 9.84 9.19 7.91
CA LEU A 248 10.35 9.56 6.59
C LEU A 248 10.75 11.04 6.52
N HIS A 249 10.06 11.93 7.24
CA HIS A 249 10.47 13.33 7.35
C HIS A 249 11.81 13.50 8.06
N ASP A 250 12.08 12.70 9.10
CA ASP A 250 13.35 12.71 9.82
C ASP A 250 14.48 12.23 8.91
N VAL A 251 14.30 11.10 8.21
CA VAL A 251 15.24 10.60 7.21
C VAL A 251 15.47 11.63 6.09
N GLY A 252 14.40 12.24 5.57
CA GLY A 252 14.52 13.27 4.55
C GLY A 252 15.35 14.48 5.01
N ARG A 253 15.17 14.88 6.28
CA ARG A 253 15.95 15.99 6.88
C ARG A 253 17.43 15.59 7.06
N GLU A 254 17.69 14.37 7.52
CA GLU A 254 19.06 13.85 7.70
C GLU A 254 19.81 13.77 6.36
N LEU A 255 19.12 13.39 5.28
CA LEU A 255 19.70 13.27 3.95
C LEU A 255 19.62 14.55 3.11
N GLY A 256 18.98 15.62 3.62
CA GLY A 256 18.80 16.87 2.89
C GLY A 256 17.85 16.76 1.69
N VAL A 257 16.92 15.79 1.70
CA VAL A 257 15.96 15.58 0.61
C VAL A 257 14.53 15.96 1.01
N PRO A 258 13.72 16.54 0.10
CA PRO A 258 12.37 16.92 0.41
C PRO A 258 11.46 15.68 0.53
N VAL A 259 10.58 15.71 1.53
CA VAL A 259 9.48 14.76 1.69
C VAL A 259 8.16 15.45 1.40
N THR A 260 7.39 14.90 0.49
CA THR A 260 6.08 15.47 0.11
C THR A 260 4.95 14.60 0.65
N VAL A 261 3.95 15.24 1.25
CA VAL A 261 2.76 14.55 1.73
C VAL A 261 1.59 14.79 0.77
N PHE A 262 1.07 13.74 0.20
CA PHE A 262 -0.19 13.75 -0.54
C PHE A 262 -1.34 13.31 0.37
N ARG A 263 -2.44 14.06 0.35
CA ARG A 263 -3.68 13.73 1.06
C ARG A 263 -4.74 13.32 0.07
N GLU A 264 -5.24 12.10 0.20
CA GLU A 264 -6.32 11.58 -0.62
C GLU A 264 -7.64 12.34 -0.43
N ARG A 265 -8.38 12.52 -1.51
CA ARG A 265 -9.78 12.98 -1.51
C ARG A 265 -10.67 11.91 -2.14
N PRO A 266 -11.29 11.03 -1.31
CA PRO A 266 -12.17 9.97 -1.79
C PRO A 266 -13.44 10.52 -2.42
N ARG A 267 -13.78 10.04 -3.61
CA ARG A 267 -15.02 10.39 -4.30
C ARG A 267 -16.20 9.65 -3.72
N GLY A 268 -17.14 10.39 -3.09
CA GLY A 268 -18.39 9.83 -2.60
C GLY A 268 -18.23 8.71 -1.56
N HIS A 269 -17.13 8.73 -0.79
CA HIS A 269 -16.86 7.75 0.26
C HIS A 269 -16.93 8.41 1.65
N PHE A 270 -17.32 7.62 2.68
CA PHE A 270 -17.39 8.12 4.07
C PHE A 270 -16.01 8.30 4.71
N TYR A 271 -15.04 7.50 4.26
CA TYR A 271 -13.67 7.57 4.75
C TYR A 271 -12.98 8.84 4.23
N PRO A 272 -12.29 9.59 5.10
CA PRO A 272 -11.72 10.89 4.73
C PRO A 272 -10.49 10.80 3.81
N GLY A 273 -10.04 9.59 3.49
CA GLY A 273 -8.81 9.34 2.75
C GLY A 273 -7.58 9.22 3.65
N ASN A 274 -6.55 8.63 3.10
CA ASN A 274 -5.25 8.49 3.74
C ASN A 274 -4.34 9.67 3.43
N ARG A 275 -3.23 9.73 4.16
CA ARG A 275 -2.06 10.50 3.79
C ARG A 275 -0.96 9.54 3.42
N ILE A 276 -0.22 9.85 2.38
CA ILE A 276 1.00 9.16 2.00
C ILE A 276 2.14 10.15 1.97
N ALA A 277 3.28 9.77 2.49
CA ALA A 277 4.51 10.53 2.34
C ALA A 277 5.35 9.90 1.22
N LEU A 278 5.94 10.74 0.41
CA LEU A 278 6.71 10.39 -0.76
C LEU A 278 8.06 11.06 -0.67
N ALA A 279 9.13 10.31 -0.88
CA ALA A 279 10.49 10.82 -0.94
C ALA A 279 11.27 10.12 -2.04
N ARG A 280 12.24 10.83 -2.60
CA ARG A 280 13.23 10.28 -3.50
C ARG A 280 14.59 10.46 -2.88
N LEU A 281 15.08 9.41 -2.26
CA LEU A 281 16.36 9.39 -1.59
C LEU A 281 17.46 9.14 -2.63
N ARG A 282 18.55 9.89 -2.53
CA ARG A 282 19.73 9.73 -3.39
C ARG A 282 20.88 9.35 -2.51
N ASP A 283 21.68 8.42 -2.97
CA ASP A 283 22.98 8.14 -2.39
C ASP A 283 23.96 9.20 -2.92
N ASP A 284 24.12 10.30 -2.19
CA ASP A 284 25.07 11.37 -2.55
C ASP A 284 26.52 10.99 -2.22
N GLY A 285 26.80 9.69 -1.99
CA GLY A 285 28.13 9.19 -1.68
C GLY A 285 28.67 9.68 -0.31
N ARG A 286 27.79 10.25 0.51
CA ARG A 286 28.13 10.56 1.91
C ARG A 286 27.98 9.28 2.71
N SER A 287 29.09 8.57 2.89
CA SER A 287 29.20 7.47 3.85
C SER A 287 28.66 7.97 5.19
N ALA A 288 27.75 7.20 5.78
CA ALA A 288 27.36 7.43 7.17
C ALA A 288 28.60 7.43 8.05
N PRO A 289 28.66 8.32 9.07
CA PRO A 289 29.79 8.41 9.98
C PRO A 289 30.01 7.13 10.78
#